data_8a0e2e5682d540aad887fa7224191633
#
_entry.id   8a0e2e5682d540aad887fa7224191633
#
_cell.length_a   1.000
_cell.length_b   1.000
_cell.length_c   1.000
_cell.angle_alpha   90.00
_cell.angle_beta   90.00
_cell.angle_gamma   90.00
#
_symmetry.space_group_name_H-M   'P 1'
#
loop_
_entity.id
_entity.type
_entity.pdbx_description
1 polymer ?
#
loop_
_entity_poly.entity_id
_entity_poly.type
_entity_poly.pdbx_seq_one_letter_code
_entity_poly.pdbx_strand_id
1 'polypeptide(L)'
;YFFSLFKALIPKSKIKNLDQLEEFIQTKSAWVSQVTLYSYLKTRMGTRYVLHFDNDEFMKSVNEAKWNIYSVALQDLTFFTFSYLKNNFNFEYTNKSKEIFLKILDNETTNNMPLDIIDKTKKVFDERLQSINWNEYSNDIPFNQSALSLYEWAPIAEELKSLDRKIVLNSVILKWDIIKKEFKERIQF
;
A
#
# COMPACT_ATOMS: atom_id res chain seq x y z
N TYR A 1 0.94 -17.77 3.79
CA TYR A 1 1.53 -17.37 2.51
C TYR A 1 0.77 -17.93 1.29
N PHE A 2 0.33 -19.17 1.32
CA PHE A 2 -0.42 -19.81 0.21
C PHE A 2 -1.86 -19.30 0.07
N PHE A 3 -2.51 -18.90 1.17
CA PHE A 3 -3.91 -18.44 1.17
C PHE A 3 -4.14 -17.12 0.43
N SER A 4 -3.15 -16.22 0.35
CA SER A 4 -3.31 -14.94 -0.37
C SER A 4 -3.24 -15.10 -1.89
N LEU A 5 -2.54 -16.11 -2.39
CA LEU A 5 -2.45 -16.41 -3.82
C LEU A 5 -3.75 -17.05 -4.37
N PHE A 6 -4.44 -17.86 -3.56
CA PHE A 6 -5.71 -18.45 -3.95
C PHE A 6 -6.87 -17.45 -3.99
N LYS A 7 -6.86 -16.40 -3.13
CA LYS A 7 -7.85 -15.31 -3.21
C LYS A 7 -7.80 -14.52 -4.53
N ALA A 8 -6.68 -14.57 -5.26
CA ALA A 8 -6.56 -13.91 -6.57
C ALA A 8 -7.35 -14.62 -7.69
N LEU A 9 -7.79 -15.86 -7.47
CA LEU A 9 -8.54 -16.70 -8.44
C LEU A 9 -10.05 -16.70 -8.18
N ILE A 10 -10.53 -16.11 -7.07
CA ILE A 10 -11.96 -15.99 -6.80
C ILE A 10 -12.55 -14.90 -7.71
N PRO A 11 -13.75 -15.14 -8.31
CA PRO A 11 -14.43 -14.10 -9.08
C PRO A 11 -14.51 -12.81 -8.29
N LYS A 12 -13.94 -11.75 -8.83
CA LYS A 12 -13.79 -10.46 -8.14
C LYS A 12 -15.18 -9.85 -7.94
N SER A 13 -15.70 -9.88 -6.71
CA SER A 13 -16.97 -9.25 -6.36
C SER A 13 -16.95 -7.76 -6.69
N LYS A 14 -18.09 -7.20 -7.06
CA LYS A 14 -18.24 -5.77 -7.26
C LYS A 14 -18.09 -5.01 -5.93
N ILE A 15 -17.63 -3.77 -6.01
CA ILE A 15 -17.52 -2.85 -4.87
C ILE A 15 -18.73 -1.91 -4.95
N LYS A 16 -19.70 -2.10 -4.05
CA LYS A 16 -21.00 -1.40 -4.08
C LYS A 16 -21.28 -0.56 -2.84
N ASN A 17 -20.45 -0.67 -1.80
CA ASN A 17 -20.60 0.02 -0.54
C ASN A 17 -19.24 0.26 0.12
N LEU A 18 -19.26 1.05 1.21
CA LEU A 18 -18.06 1.46 1.93
C LEU A 18 -17.32 0.30 2.60
N ASP A 19 -18.02 -0.73 3.09
CA ASP A 19 -17.36 -1.89 3.72
C ASP A 19 -16.53 -2.69 2.70
N GLN A 20 -17.07 -2.88 1.50
CA GLN A 20 -16.34 -3.53 0.40
C GLN A 20 -15.18 -2.66 -0.12
N LEU A 21 -15.34 -1.34 -0.09
CA LEU A 21 -14.27 -0.40 -0.41
C LEU A 21 -13.15 -0.46 0.62
N GLU A 22 -13.49 -0.49 1.91
CA GLU A 22 -12.55 -0.66 3.03
C GLU A 22 -11.75 -1.95 2.88
N GLU A 23 -12.41 -3.10 2.67
CA GLU A 23 -11.75 -4.38 2.45
C GLU A 23 -10.82 -4.33 1.22
N PHE A 24 -11.24 -3.68 0.13
CA PHE A 24 -10.41 -3.50 -1.05
C PHE A 24 -9.17 -2.67 -0.73
N ILE A 25 -9.31 -1.53 -0.08
CA ILE A 25 -8.19 -0.64 0.27
C ILE A 25 -7.21 -1.37 1.17
N GLN A 26 -7.67 -2.00 2.25
CA GLN A 26 -6.82 -2.74 3.19
C GLN A 26 -6.07 -3.88 2.49
N THR A 27 -6.78 -4.76 1.81
CA THR A 27 -6.19 -5.97 1.23
C THR A 27 -5.23 -5.66 0.08
N LYS A 28 -5.53 -4.66 -0.75
CA LYS A 28 -4.67 -4.32 -1.89
C LYS A 28 -3.43 -3.55 -1.46
N SER A 29 -3.54 -2.67 -0.47
CA SER A 29 -2.37 -2.01 0.12
C SER A 29 -1.41 -3.02 0.75
N ALA A 30 -1.93 -3.97 1.52
CA ALA A 30 -1.14 -5.04 2.10
C ALA A 30 -0.48 -5.93 1.03
N TRP A 31 -1.23 -6.29 -0.02
CA TRP A 31 -0.69 -7.10 -1.11
C TRP A 31 0.44 -6.41 -1.85
N VAL A 32 0.25 -5.15 -2.27
CA VAL A 32 1.31 -4.41 -3.00
C VAL A 32 2.55 -4.27 -2.15
N SER A 33 2.41 -3.88 -0.89
CA SER A 33 3.53 -3.69 0.04
C SER A 33 4.34 -4.98 0.22
N GLN A 34 3.67 -6.10 0.46
CA GLN A 34 4.33 -7.38 0.66
C GLN A 34 4.99 -7.91 -0.62
N VAL A 35 4.25 -7.92 -1.73
CA VAL A 35 4.77 -8.45 -2.99
C VAL A 35 5.99 -7.67 -3.46
N THR A 36 5.97 -6.34 -3.36
CA THR A 36 7.09 -5.52 -3.80
C THR A 36 8.30 -5.65 -2.88
N LEU A 37 8.10 -5.61 -1.55
CA LEU A 37 9.18 -5.80 -0.58
C LEU A 37 9.87 -7.16 -0.76
N TYR A 38 9.11 -8.25 -0.70
CA TYR A 38 9.69 -9.59 -0.80
C TYR A 38 10.27 -9.90 -2.18
N SER A 39 9.70 -9.36 -3.25
CA SER A 39 10.29 -9.49 -4.58
C SER A 39 11.64 -8.79 -4.67
N TYR A 40 11.76 -7.61 -4.06
CA TYR A 40 13.02 -6.87 -4.04
C TYR A 40 14.08 -7.58 -3.20
N LEU A 41 13.73 -8.05 -1.99
CA LEU A 41 14.63 -8.86 -1.15
C LEU A 41 15.12 -10.10 -1.91
N LYS A 42 14.20 -10.85 -2.52
CA LYS A 42 14.55 -12.03 -3.32
C LYS A 42 15.49 -11.70 -4.48
N THR A 43 15.27 -10.59 -5.16
CA THR A 43 16.11 -10.17 -6.29
C THR A 43 17.53 -9.86 -5.84
N ARG A 44 17.71 -9.23 -4.67
CA ARG A 44 19.03 -8.84 -4.18
C ARG A 44 19.76 -9.90 -3.37
N MET A 45 19.03 -10.71 -2.62
CA MET A 45 19.60 -11.74 -1.76
C MET A 45 19.60 -13.13 -2.42
N GLY A 46 19.03 -13.26 -3.61
CA GLY A 46 18.89 -14.53 -4.33
C GLY A 46 17.84 -15.46 -3.71
N THR A 47 17.81 -16.71 -4.19
CA THR A 47 16.81 -17.72 -3.77
C THR A 47 16.95 -18.13 -2.30
N ARG A 48 18.11 -17.90 -1.69
CA ARG A 48 18.38 -18.21 -0.29
C ARG A 48 17.97 -17.11 0.69
N TYR A 49 17.30 -16.03 0.23
CA TYR A 49 16.89 -14.92 1.08
C TYR A 49 16.07 -15.38 2.30
N VAL A 50 15.33 -16.49 2.19
CA VAL A 50 14.54 -17.08 3.28
C VAL A 50 15.42 -17.54 4.45
N LEU A 51 16.67 -17.95 4.21
CA LEU A 51 17.59 -18.37 5.27
C LEU A 51 18.00 -17.22 6.21
N HIS A 52 17.84 -15.97 5.76
CA HIS A 52 18.10 -14.80 6.62
C HIS A 52 16.92 -14.51 7.58
N PHE A 53 15.79 -15.18 7.43
CA PHE A 53 14.62 -15.00 8.32
C PHE A 53 14.86 -15.64 9.72
N ASP A 54 15.88 -16.47 9.88
CA ASP A 54 16.32 -16.97 11.18
C ASP A 54 17.19 -15.94 11.95
N ASN A 55 17.52 -14.80 11.31
CA ASN A 55 18.25 -13.71 11.96
C ASN A 55 17.26 -12.67 12.49
N ASP A 56 17.20 -12.51 13.81
CA ASP A 56 16.25 -11.62 14.50
C ASP A 56 16.41 -10.15 14.11
N GLU A 57 17.66 -9.67 13.92
CA GLU A 57 17.91 -8.27 13.52
C GLU A 57 17.42 -8.00 12.09
N PHE A 58 17.66 -8.93 11.18
CA PHE A 58 17.15 -8.85 9.83
C PHE A 58 15.63 -8.87 9.80
N MET A 59 15.00 -9.79 10.55
CA MET A 59 13.55 -9.88 10.65
C MET A 59 12.92 -8.64 11.28
N LYS A 60 13.56 -8.03 12.25
CA LYS A 60 13.14 -6.73 12.80
C LYS A 60 13.13 -5.66 11.72
N SER A 61 14.20 -5.55 10.94
CA SER A 61 14.29 -4.58 9.83
C SER A 61 13.26 -4.83 8.73
N VAL A 62 13.00 -6.10 8.38
CA VAL A 62 11.95 -6.48 7.42
C VAL A 62 10.56 -6.12 7.94
N ASN A 63 10.28 -6.34 9.23
CA ASN A 63 8.99 -5.99 9.83
C ASN A 63 8.79 -4.47 9.90
N GLU A 64 9.81 -3.72 10.24
CA GLU A 64 9.78 -2.26 10.23
C GLU A 64 9.52 -1.73 8.81
N ALA A 65 10.26 -2.23 7.82
CA ALA A 65 10.05 -1.90 6.41
C ALA A 65 8.61 -2.22 5.95
N LYS A 66 8.12 -3.41 6.27
CA LYS A 66 6.76 -3.85 5.93
C LYS A 66 5.70 -2.84 6.38
N TRP A 67 5.76 -2.39 7.63
CA TRP A 67 4.75 -1.50 8.18
C TRP A 67 4.86 -0.07 7.65
N ASN A 68 6.08 0.45 7.46
CA ASN A 68 6.28 1.77 6.88
C ASN A 68 5.83 1.81 5.40
N ILE A 69 6.15 0.80 4.60
CA ILE A 69 5.70 0.68 3.21
C ILE A 69 4.17 0.54 3.14
N TYR A 70 3.59 -0.30 3.99
CA TYR A 70 2.14 -0.48 4.06
C TYR A 70 1.41 0.81 4.43
N SER A 71 1.92 1.56 5.40
CA SER A 71 1.34 2.84 5.82
C SER A 71 1.21 3.85 4.67
N VAL A 72 2.24 3.95 3.84
CA VAL A 72 2.21 4.85 2.67
C VAL A 72 1.31 4.29 1.56
N ALA A 73 1.37 2.99 1.32
CA ALA A 73 0.52 2.32 0.35
C ALA A 73 -0.98 2.47 0.68
N LEU A 74 -1.32 2.37 1.97
CA LEU A 74 -2.68 2.57 2.47
C LEU A 74 -3.18 4.00 2.22
N GLN A 75 -2.33 5.01 2.48
CA GLN A 75 -2.65 6.41 2.20
C GLN A 75 -2.87 6.65 0.70
N ASP A 76 -1.93 6.22 -0.13
CA ASP A 76 -1.98 6.42 -1.58
C ASP A 76 -3.24 5.79 -2.19
N LEU A 77 -3.59 4.55 -1.78
CA LEU A 77 -4.78 3.87 -2.30
C LEU A 77 -6.06 4.52 -1.77
N THR A 78 -6.09 4.97 -0.52
CA THR A 78 -7.24 5.73 0.02
C THR A 78 -7.46 7.00 -0.79
N PHE A 79 -6.44 7.80 -1.01
CA PHE A 79 -6.57 9.03 -1.80
C PHE A 79 -6.97 8.76 -3.24
N PHE A 80 -6.40 7.73 -3.87
CA PHE A 80 -6.75 7.35 -5.23
C PHE A 80 -8.23 6.95 -5.36
N THR A 81 -8.71 6.07 -4.49
CA THR A 81 -10.08 5.56 -4.56
C THR A 81 -11.10 6.66 -4.33
N PHE A 82 -10.90 7.54 -3.35
CA PHE A 82 -11.81 8.64 -3.06
C PHE A 82 -11.73 9.77 -4.09
N SER A 83 -10.56 10.09 -4.64
CA SER A 83 -10.43 10.99 -5.79
C SER A 83 -11.21 10.45 -7.01
N TYR A 84 -11.09 9.16 -7.28
CA TYR A 84 -11.82 8.52 -8.37
C TYR A 84 -13.33 8.54 -8.14
N LEU A 85 -13.81 8.24 -6.93
CA LEU A 85 -15.23 8.28 -6.57
C LEU A 85 -15.81 9.69 -6.68
N LYS A 86 -15.07 10.71 -6.24
CA LYS A 86 -15.47 12.10 -6.43
C LYS A 86 -15.67 12.42 -7.90
N ASN A 87 -14.69 12.09 -8.74
CA ASN A 87 -14.67 12.51 -10.14
C ASN A 87 -15.68 11.75 -11.02
N ASN A 88 -16.06 10.53 -10.66
CA ASN A 88 -16.92 9.68 -11.48
C ASN A 88 -18.31 9.43 -10.90
N PHE A 89 -18.51 9.61 -9.60
CA PHE A 89 -19.77 9.29 -8.90
C PHE A 89 -20.30 10.46 -8.05
N ASN A 90 -19.61 11.60 -8.04
CA ASN A 90 -19.94 12.77 -7.21
C ASN A 90 -20.11 12.41 -5.72
N PHE A 91 -19.31 11.48 -5.23
CA PHE A 91 -19.38 10.95 -3.87
C PHE A 91 -18.65 11.88 -2.88
N GLU A 92 -19.22 12.04 -1.66
CA GLU A 92 -18.52 12.73 -0.59
C GLU A 92 -17.22 12.00 -0.23
N TYR A 93 -16.09 12.70 -0.20
CA TYR A 93 -14.76 12.09 -0.18
C TYR A 93 -13.93 12.42 1.05
N THR A 94 -14.00 13.64 1.56
CA THR A 94 -13.03 14.10 2.56
C THR A 94 -13.24 13.39 3.90
N ASN A 95 -14.44 13.49 4.46
CA ASN A 95 -14.74 12.91 5.79
C ASN A 95 -14.75 11.38 5.71
N LYS A 96 -15.33 10.82 4.65
CA LYS A 96 -15.39 9.37 4.46
C LYS A 96 -14.03 8.73 4.19
N SER A 97 -13.14 9.41 3.49
CA SER A 97 -11.77 8.92 3.29
C SER A 97 -11.02 8.81 4.61
N LYS A 98 -11.14 9.83 5.48
CA LYS A 98 -10.52 9.82 6.80
C LYS A 98 -11.13 8.73 7.70
N GLU A 99 -12.45 8.61 7.72
CA GLU A 99 -13.16 7.60 8.51
C GLU A 99 -12.70 6.18 8.17
N ILE A 100 -12.69 5.83 6.87
CA ILE A 100 -12.22 4.51 6.42
C ILE A 100 -10.74 4.30 6.70
N PHE A 101 -9.91 5.29 6.42
CA PHE A 101 -8.47 5.17 6.68
C PHE A 101 -8.18 4.88 8.16
N LEU A 102 -8.79 5.64 9.07
CA LEU A 102 -8.58 5.45 10.50
C LEU A 102 -9.13 4.11 10.98
N LYS A 103 -10.30 3.67 10.49
CA LYS A 103 -10.88 2.37 10.83
C LYS A 103 -9.96 1.21 10.40
N ILE A 104 -9.39 1.26 9.19
CA ILE A 104 -8.43 0.26 8.74
C ILE A 104 -7.20 0.27 9.65
N LEU A 105 -6.64 1.45 9.92
CA LEU A 105 -5.43 1.59 10.69
C LEU A 105 -5.60 1.11 12.15
N ASP A 106 -6.73 1.40 12.78
CA ASP A 106 -7.05 0.92 14.13
C ASP A 106 -7.18 -0.62 14.16
N ASN A 107 -7.70 -1.23 13.11
CA ASN A 107 -7.78 -2.68 13.00
C ASN A 107 -6.39 -3.35 12.83
N GLU A 108 -5.37 -2.62 12.35
CA GLU A 108 -4.02 -3.16 12.21
C GLU A 108 -3.31 -3.40 13.56
N THR A 109 -3.83 -2.89 14.66
CA THR A 109 -3.38 -3.26 16.01
C THR A 109 -3.51 -4.76 16.25
N THR A 110 -4.56 -5.39 15.74
CA THR A 110 -4.79 -6.84 15.84
C THR A 110 -3.79 -7.66 15.00
N ASN A 111 -3.17 -7.03 14.01
CA ASN A 111 -2.12 -7.59 13.16
C ASN A 111 -0.71 -7.28 13.67
N ASN A 112 -0.60 -6.76 14.90
CA ASN A 112 0.65 -6.38 15.57
C ASN A 112 1.41 -5.24 14.86
N MET A 113 0.70 -4.28 14.25
CA MET A 113 1.31 -3.04 13.80
C MET A 113 1.77 -2.23 15.03
N PRO A 114 3.03 -1.77 15.09
CA PRO A 114 3.52 -0.97 16.21
C PRO A 114 2.74 0.34 16.39
N LEU A 115 2.41 0.67 17.64
CA LEU A 115 1.58 1.85 17.96
C LEU A 115 2.24 3.16 17.53
N ASP A 116 3.55 3.28 17.65
CA ASP A 116 4.32 4.44 17.20
C ASP A 116 4.23 4.65 15.69
N ILE A 117 4.20 3.57 14.91
CA ILE A 117 3.98 3.63 13.46
C ILE A 117 2.54 4.04 13.16
N ILE A 118 1.56 3.52 13.91
CA ILE A 118 0.14 3.92 13.77
C ILE A 118 -0.01 5.43 14.01
N ASP A 119 0.52 5.93 15.12
CA ASP A 119 0.40 7.35 15.48
C ASP A 119 1.10 8.27 14.47
N LYS A 120 2.31 7.90 14.04
CA LYS A 120 3.02 8.58 12.95
C LYS A 120 2.21 8.59 11.67
N THR A 121 1.60 7.46 11.33
CA THR A 121 0.81 7.29 10.10
C THR A 121 -0.45 8.16 10.12
N LYS A 122 -1.16 8.25 11.26
CA LYS A 122 -2.31 9.16 11.43
C LYS A 122 -1.92 10.62 11.19
N LYS A 123 -0.82 11.04 11.79
CA LYS A 123 -0.32 12.41 11.64
C LYS A 123 0.02 12.73 10.18
N VAL A 124 0.81 11.87 9.53
CA VAL A 124 1.21 12.06 8.11
C VAL A 124 -0.02 12.06 7.19
N PHE A 125 -1.01 11.20 7.46
CA PHE A 125 -2.24 11.18 6.69
C PHE A 125 -3.00 12.52 6.80
N ASP A 126 -3.15 13.07 8.01
CA ASP A 126 -3.82 14.36 8.22
C ASP A 126 -3.09 15.52 7.53
N GLU A 127 -1.76 15.53 7.55
CA GLU A 127 -0.96 16.52 6.82
C GLU A 127 -1.16 16.41 5.30
N ARG A 128 -1.15 15.20 4.76
CA ARG A 128 -1.40 14.97 3.33
C ARG A 128 -2.83 15.29 2.91
N LEU A 129 -3.81 14.97 3.77
CA LEU A 129 -5.23 15.25 3.53
C LEU A 129 -5.51 16.73 3.28
N GLN A 130 -4.77 17.62 3.97
CA GLN A 130 -4.90 19.07 3.82
C GLN A 130 -4.36 19.59 2.48
N SER A 131 -3.42 18.88 1.86
CA SER A 131 -2.74 19.30 0.63
C SER A 131 -3.19 18.56 -0.62
N ILE A 132 -4.06 17.56 -0.48
CA ILE A 132 -4.45 16.70 -1.61
C ILE A 132 -5.33 17.45 -2.61
N ASN A 133 -4.98 17.40 -3.89
CA ASN A 133 -5.88 17.85 -4.97
C ASN A 133 -6.78 16.69 -5.42
N TRP A 134 -7.97 16.65 -4.85
CA TRP A 134 -8.93 15.58 -5.10
C TRP A 134 -9.40 15.48 -6.56
N ASN A 135 -9.33 16.54 -7.34
CA ASN A 135 -9.74 16.51 -8.73
C ASN A 135 -8.70 15.83 -9.63
N GLU A 136 -7.43 15.92 -9.25
CA GLU A 136 -6.31 15.48 -10.09
C GLU A 136 -5.67 14.19 -9.58
N TYR A 137 -5.71 13.91 -8.27
CA TYR A 137 -4.93 12.84 -7.66
C TYR A 137 -5.09 11.48 -8.35
N SER A 138 -6.31 11.11 -8.77
CA SER A 138 -6.55 9.83 -9.45
C SER A 138 -6.00 9.76 -10.88
N ASN A 139 -5.66 10.89 -11.48
CA ASN A 139 -5.20 11.02 -12.86
C ASN A 139 -3.70 11.34 -12.99
N ASP A 140 -3.08 11.83 -11.91
CA ASP A 140 -1.66 12.12 -11.82
C ASP A 140 -0.85 10.84 -11.51
N ILE A 141 0.25 10.94 -10.82
CA ILE A 141 1.08 9.80 -10.38
C ILE A 141 0.73 9.45 -8.91
N PRO A 142 -0.45 8.82 -8.68
CA PRO A 142 -1.03 8.72 -7.34
C PRO A 142 -0.24 7.82 -6.38
N PHE A 143 0.69 6.99 -6.89
CA PHE A 143 1.41 5.99 -6.11
C PHE A 143 2.91 6.25 -6.04
N ASN A 144 3.36 7.46 -6.31
CA ASN A 144 4.77 7.81 -6.26
C ASN A 144 5.34 7.69 -4.84
N GLN A 145 4.57 8.06 -3.82
CA GLN A 145 5.00 7.96 -2.42
C GLN A 145 5.18 6.50 -1.98
N SER A 146 4.29 5.60 -2.40
CA SER A 146 4.45 4.16 -2.15
C SER A 146 5.72 3.60 -2.77
N ALA A 147 6.06 4.05 -3.99
CA ALA A 147 7.26 3.62 -4.67
C ALA A 147 8.53 4.12 -3.95
N LEU A 148 8.53 5.38 -3.52
CA LEU A 148 9.63 5.95 -2.73
C LEU A 148 9.77 5.24 -1.38
N SER A 149 8.67 4.92 -0.72
CA SER A 149 8.68 4.22 0.56
C SER A 149 9.34 2.84 0.47
N LEU A 150 9.09 2.06 -0.59
CA LEU A 150 9.82 0.80 -0.79
C LEU A 150 11.33 1.04 -0.93
N TYR A 151 11.72 2.04 -1.70
CA TYR A 151 13.13 2.38 -1.90
C TYR A 151 13.81 2.79 -0.59
N GLU A 152 13.14 3.58 0.23
CA GLU A 152 13.68 4.08 1.50
C GLU A 152 13.80 2.99 2.55
N TRP A 153 12.75 2.20 2.74
CA TRP A 153 12.62 1.28 3.86
C TRP A 153 13.14 -0.14 3.62
N ALA A 154 13.31 -0.57 2.36
CA ALA A 154 13.82 -1.92 2.12
C ALA A 154 15.18 -2.13 2.80
N PRO A 155 15.37 -3.21 3.60
CA PRO A 155 16.60 -3.49 4.32
C PRO A 155 17.69 -4.04 3.37
N ILE A 156 18.12 -3.21 2.44
CA ILE A 156 19.15 -3.44 1.44
C ILE A 156 20.22 -2.36 1.60
N ALA A 157 21.49 -2.71 1.41
CA ALA A 157 22.60 -1.76 1.50
C ALA A 157 22.43 -0.58 0.52
N GLU A 158 22.73 0.64 0.98
CA GLU A 158 22.47 1.89 0.23
C GLU A 158 23.15 1.91 -1.14
N GLU A 159 24.34 1.33 -1.24
CA GLU A 159 25.08 1.24 -2.51
C GLU A 159 24.31 0.43 -3.56
N LEU A 160 23.64 -0.64 -3.12
CA LEU A 160 22.81 -1.47 -4.00
C LEU A 160 21.48 -0.79 -4.32
N LYS A 161 20.86 -0.14 -3.33
CA LYS A 161 19.60 0.61 -3.55
C LYS A 161 19.79 1.73 -4.58
N SER A 162 20.91 2.45 -4.52
CA SER A 162 21.21 3.54 -5.48
C SER A 162 21.23 3.07 -6.92
N LEU A 163 21.80 1.89 -7.17
CA LEU A 163 21.84 1.27 -8.50
C LEU A 163 20.45 0.84 -9.00
N ASP A 164 19.55 0.52 -8.07
CA ASP A 164 18.24 -0.03 -8.37
C ASP A 164 17.11 0.99 -8.43
N ARG A 165 17.36 2.22 -8.05
CA ARG A 165 16.31 3.22 -7.79
C ARG A 165 15.23 3.22 -8.88
N LYS A 166 15.60 3.33 -10.13
CA LYS A 166 14.66 3.38 -11.25
C LYS A 166 13.86 2.08 -11.39
N ILE A 167 14.51 0.93 -11.23
CA ILE A 167 13.88 -0.39 -11.35
C ILE A 167 12.88 -0.61 -10.21
N VAL A 168 13.28 -0.26 -8.98
CA VAL A 168 12.43 -0.39 -7.79
C VAL A 168 11.18 0.48 -7.92
N LEU A 169 11.32 1.76 -8.23
CA LEU A 169 10.20 2.67 -8.40
C LEU A 169 9.23 2.17 -9.48
N ASN A 170 9.74 1.80 -10.66
CA ASN A 170 8.90 1.29 -11.74
C ASN A 170 8.20 -0.03 -11.36
N SER A 171 8.85 -0.91 -10.62
CA SER A 171 8.24 -2.19 -10.19
C SER A 171 7.02 -2.00 -9.31
N VAL A 172 7.04 -1.00 -8.42
CA VAL A 172 5.89 -0.65 -7.58
C VAL A 172 4.76 -0.04 -8.40
N ILE A 173 5.07 0.89 -9.28
CA ILE A 173 4.08 1.54 -10.16
C ILE A 173 3.35 0.49 -11.02
N LEU A 174 4.07 -0.46 -11.60
CA LEU A 174 3.46 -1.56 -12.38
C LEU A 174 2.49 -2.42 -11.54
N LYS A 175 2.75 -2.62 -10.25
CA LYS A 175 1.80 -3.33 -9.37
C LYS A 175 0.55 -2.48 -9.10
N TRP A 176 0.72 -1.19 -8.91
CA TRP A 176 -0.41 -0.28 -8.75
C TRP A 176 -1.27 -0.14 -10.01
N ASP A 177 -0.70 -0.21 -11.21
CA ASP A 177 -1.47 -0.20 -12.45
C ASP A 177 -2.45 -1.38 -12.54
N ILE A 178 -2.04 -2.55 -12.05
CA ILE A 178 -2.93 -3.71 -11.93
C ILE A 178 -4.09 -3.41 -10.97
N ILE A 179 -3.80 -2.82 -9.81
CA ILE A 179 -4.82 -2.49 -8.80
C ILE A 179 -5.75 -1.38 -9.28
N LYS A 180 -5.22 -0.33 -9.93
CA LYS A 180 -6.04 0.72 -10.56
C LYS A 180 -7.05 0.13 -11.55
N LYS A 181 -6.57 -0.75 -12.43
CA LYS A 181 -7.44 -1.42 -13.41
C LYS A 181 -8.50 -2.26 -12.70
N GLU A 182 -8.10 -3.09 -11.75
CA GLU A 182 -9.02 -3.91 -10.96
C GLU A 182 -10.08 -3.07 -10.25
N PHE A 183 -9.70 -1.93 -9.64
CA PHE A 183 -10.63 -1.03 -8.97
C PHE A 183 -11.67 -0.48 -9.94
N LYS A 184 -11.23 0.07 -11.08
CA LYS A 184 -12.10 0.65 -12.11
C LYS A 184 -13.10 -0.36 -12.68
N GLU A 185 -12.71 -1.63 -12.81
CA GLU A 185 -13.58 -2.72 -13.31
C GLU A 185 -14.61 -3.18 -12.26
N ARG A 186 -14.31 -3.01 -10.96
CA ARG A 186 -15.15 -3.54 -9.87
C ARG A 186 -16.09 -2.51 -9.27
N ILE A 187 -15.75 -1.22 -9.32
CA ILE A 187 -16.50 -0.16 -8.66
C ILE A 187 -17.88 0.04 -9.31
N GLN A 188 -18.93 0.06 -8.46
CA GLN A 188 -20.33 0.27 -8.85
C GLN A 188 -21.05 1.03 -7.71
N PHE A 189 -20.64 2.28 -7.45
CA PHE A 189 -21.27 3.16 -6.46
C PHE A 189 -22.49 3.87 -7.01
#